data_624cb84baac939fcc88c24b5358b2287
#
_entry.id   624cb84baac939fcc88c24b5358b2287
#
_cell.length_a   1.000
_cell.length_b   1.000
_cell.length_c   1.000
_cell.angle_alpha   90.00
_cell.angle_beta   90.00
_cell.angle_gamma   90.00
#
_symmetry.space_group_name_H-M   'P 1'
#
loop_
_entity.id
_entity.type
_entity.pdbx_description
1 polymer ?
#
loop_
_entity_poly.entity_id
_entity_poly.type
_entity_poly.pdbx_seq_one_letter_code
_entity_poly.pdbx_strand_id
1 'polypeptide(L)'
;MVELALHAGYEVTAVLRNPSRLPITHANLTIFKGDILQPETFEKYLENSDAVISAIGVSGGLLGDKPTTLYSQGNASLLRAMHKMGVKRAFFISASALDISPLQPFFVKLVTRYVIQKLLRHMYTDLREMEKIIRESAVQWTIIRPPQLTDGPSTGLYRFRINGFLPNCLRISRADVAHFMMHHLLDPETYEGVVEVAY
;
A
#
# COMPACT_ATOMS: atom_id res chain seq x y z
N MET A 1 7.36 -8.93 0.80
CA MET A 1 6.12 -9.12 0.00
C MET A 1 6.30 -10.23 -1.03
N VAL A 2 7.10 -10.03 -2.09
CA VAL A 2 7.30 -11.04 -3.15
C VAL A 2 7.75 -12.38 -2.58
N GLU A 3 8.77 -12.40 -1.72
CA GLU A 3 9.26 -13.63 -1.08
C GLU A 3 8.17 -14.34 -0.26
N LEU A 4 7.35 -13.60 0.48
CA LEU A 4 6.25 -14.19 1.25
C LEU A 4 5.19 -14.83 0.34
N ALA A 5 4.85 -14.17 -0.76
CA ALA A 5 3.92 -14.72 -1.74
C ALA A 5 4.46 -16.02 -2.37
N LEU A 6 5.73 -16.02 -2.76
CA LEU A 6 6.39 -17.20 -3.33
C LEU A 6 6.47 -18.35 -2.34
N HIS A 7 6.81 -18.10 -1.08
CA HIS A 7 6.81 -19.12 -0.02
C HIS A 7 5.41 -19.68 0.26
N ALA A 8 4.37 -18.88 0.07
CA ALA A 8 2.98 -19.32 0.18
C ALA A 8 2.47 -20.06 -1.08
N GLY A 9 3.33 -20.25 -2.10
CA GLY A 9 3.00 -21.00 -3.31
C GLY A 9 2.28 -20.20 -4.39
N TYR A 10 2.16 -18.87 -4.25
CA TYR A 10 1.53 -18.03 -5.28
C TYR A 10 2.43 -17.88 -6.51
N GLU A 11 1.80 -17.77 -7.68
CA GLU A 11 2.45 -17.22 -8.87
C GLU A 11 2.45 -15.70 -8.76
N VAL A 12 3.63 -15.10 -8.91
CA VAL A 12 3.84 -13.67 -8.70
C VAL A 12 4.29 -12.99 -9.98
N THR A 13 3.52 -12.01 -10.42
CA THR A 13 3.94 -11.06 -11.45
C THR A 13 4.33 -9.76 -10.80
N ALA A 14 5.61 -9.43 -10.82
CA ALA A 14 6.14 -8.19 -10.26
C ALA A 14 6.42 -7.15 -11.36
N VAL A 15 5.74 -6.00 -11.28
CA VAL A 15 5.98 -4.89 -12.21
C VAL A 15 6.73 -3.77 -11.49
N LEU A 16 7.91 -3.42 -11.99
CA LEU A 16 8.79 -2.42 -11.39
C LEU A 16 9.36 -1.46 -12.45
N ARG A 17 9.55 -0.20 -12.06
CA ARG A 17 10.27 0.76 -12.91
C ARG A 17 11.73 0.35 -13.13
N ASN A 18 12.33 -0.26 -12.11
CA ASN A 18 13.70 -0.79 -12.19
C ASN A 18 13.74 -2.24 -11.69
N PRO A 19 13.65 -3.23 -12.58
CA PRO A 19 13.72 -4.66 -12.26
C PRO A 19 14.96 -5.09 -11.49
N SER A 20 16.11 -4.43 -11.68
CA SER A 20 17.35 -4.78 -10.99
C SER A 20 17.28 -4.58 -9.45
N ARG A 21 16.26 -3.87 -8.95
CA ARG A 21 16.03 -3.72 -7.50
C ARG A 21 15.36 -4.93 -6.85
N LEU A 22 14.94 -5.90 -7.64
CA LEU A 22 14.38 -7.16 -7.15
C LEU A 22 15.23 -8.33 -7.66
N PRO A 23 16.42 -8.58 -7.09
CA PRO A 23 17.35 -9.61 -7.55
C PRO A 23 16.94 -11.00 -7.03
N ILE A 24 15.68 -11.40 -7.28
CA ILE A 24 15.11 -12.68 -6.90
C ILE A 24 14.87 -13.49 -8.17
N THR A 25 15.26 -14.76 -8.13
CA THR A 25 14.94 -15.73 -9.18
C THR A 25 14.13 -16.88 -8.56
N HIS A 26 12.95 -17.15 -9.10
CA HIS A 26 12.07 -18.21 -8.64
C HIS A 26 11.20 -18.70 -9.78
N ALA A 27 10.85 -20.00 -9.81
CA ALA A 27 10.03 -20.58 -10.87
C ALA A 27 8.66 -19.91 -11.02
N ASN A 28 8.06 -19.49 -9.91
CA ASN A 28 6.75 -18.83 -9.86
C ASN A 28 6.85 -17.29 -9.84
N LEU A 29 7.99 -16.69 -10.22
CA LEU A 29 8.17 -15.25 -10.27
C LEU A 29 8.48 -14.79 -11.69
N THR A 30 7.63 -13.91 -12.20
CA THR A 30 7.91 -13.18 -13.44
C THR A 30 8.06 -11.70 -13.14
N ILE A 31 9.12 -11.07 -13.62
CA ILE A 31 9.44 -9.66 -13.37
C ILE A 31 9.38 -8.88 -14.69
N PHE A 32 8.58 -7.81 -14.71
CA PHE A 32 8.46 -6.93 -15.86
C PHE A 32 8.88 -5.50 -15.51
N LYS A 33 9.39 -4.81 -16.51
CA LYS A 33 9.58 -3.36 -16.42
C LYS A 33 8.27 -2.67 -16.78
N GLY A 34 7.79 -1.77 -15.90
CA GLY A 34 6.60 -0.96 -16.14
C GLY A 34 6.56 0.26 -15.25
N ASP A 35 5.80 1.25 -15.67
CA ASP A 35 5.56 2.48 -14.90
C ASP A 35 4.06 2.61 -14.62
N ILE A 36 3.69 2.73 -13.35
CA ILE A 36 2.29 2.83 -12.93
C ILE A 36 1.56 4.05 -13.53
N LEU A 37 2.30 5.08 -13.95
CA LEU A 37 1.75 6.25 -14.64
C LEU A 37 1.54 6.00 -16.15
N GLN A 38 2.03 4.88 -16.68
CA GLN A 38 1.95 4.49 -18.09
C GLN A 38 1.30 3.11 -18.21
N PRO A 39 -0.06 3.03 -18.20
CA PRO A 39 -0.77 1.75 -18.11
C PRO A 39 -0.43 0.78 -19.25
N GLU A 40 -0.11 1.28 -20.45
CA GLU A 40 0.31 0.48 -21.59
C GLU A 40 1.57 -0.35 -21.32
N THR A 41 2.38 0.04 -20.34
CA THR A 41 3.60 -0.69 -19.95
C THR A 41 3.34 -1.88 -19.05
N PHE A 42 2.16 -1.98 -18.40
CA PHE A 42 1.89 -3.01 -17.41
C PHE A 42 0.52 -3.68 -17.49
N GLU A 43 -0.50 -3.04 -18.10
CA GLU A 43 -1.89 -3.51 -18.00
C GLU A 43 -2.07 -4.98 -18.45
N LYS A 44 -1.37 -5.42 -19.50
CA LYS A 44 -1.43 -6.79 -20.02
C LYS A 44 -0.96 -7.84 -19.01
N TYR A 45 -0.14 -7.45 -18.05
CA TYR A 45 0.39 -8.35 -17.03
C TYR A 45 -0.56 -8.55 -15.84
N LEU A 46 -1.72 -7.88 -15.85
CA LEU A 46 -2.80 -8.10 -14.88
C LEU A 46 -3.75 -9.21 -15.32
N GLU A 47 -3.66 -9.66 -16.56
CA GLU A 47 -4.52 -10.72 -17.09
C GLU A 47 -4.39 -11.99 -16.22
N ASN A 48 -5.53 -12.60 -15.87
CA ASN A 48 -5.62 -13.79 -15.01
C ASN A 48 -5.06 -13.61 -13.58
N SER A 49 -4.90 -12.38 -13.11
CA SER A 49 -4.52 -12.14 -11.72
C SER A 49 -5.74 -12.19 -10.79
N ASP A 50 -5.65 -12.94 -9.68
CA ASP A 50 -6.69 -12.99 -8.65
C ASP A 50 -6.74 -11.70 -7.82
N ALA A 51 -5.57 -11.12 -7.58
CA ALA A 51 -5.43 -9.91 -6.76
C ALA A 51 -4.21 -9.06 -7.15
N VAL A 52 -4.29 -7.78 -6.83
CA VAL A 52 -3.19 -6.82 -7.04
C VAL A 52 -2.79 -6.19 -5.71
N ILE A 53 -1.50 -6.02 -5.49
CA ILE A 53 -0.95 -5.28 -4.36
C ILE A 53 -0.17 -4.08 -4.88
N SER A 54 -0.69 -2.89 -4.62
CA SER A 54 -0.04 -1.62 -4.95
C SER A 54 0.80 -1.14 -3.77
N ALA A 55 2.11 -1.34 -3.87
CA ALA A 55 3.10 -0.89 -2.88
C ALA A 55 3.98 0.24 -3.43
N ILE A 56 3.38 1.15 -4.17
CA ILE A 56 4.10 2.29 -4.75
C ILE A 56 4.48 3.31 -3.67
N GLY A 57 5.57 4.01 -3.91
CA GLY A 57 6.05 5.06 -3.04
C GLY A 57 7.02 6.01 -3.75
N VAL A 58 7.08 7.26 -3.29
CA VAL A 58 8.08 8.22 -3.77
C VAL A 58 9.46 7.80 -3.29
N SER A 59 10.41 7.72 -4.21
CA SER A 59 11.81 7.48 -3.89
C SER A 59 12.48 8.81 -3.53
N GLY A 60 13.25 8.87 -2.44
CA GLY A 60 14.08 10.05 -2.19
C GLY A 60 13.92 10.73 -0.83
N GLY A 61 13.48 10.01 0.19
CA GLY A 61 13.59 10.48 1.58
C GLY A 61 12.41 11.29 2.10
N LEU A 62 12.48 11.64 3.37
CA LEU A 62 11.47 12.31 4.19
C LEU A 62 11.05 13.71 3.68
N LEU A 63 11.69 14.24 2.67
CA LEU A 63 11.45 15.59 2.19
C LEU A 63 10.56 15.57 0.96
N GLY A 64 9.28 15.23 1.16
CA GLY A 64 8.22 15.49 0.19
C GLY A 64 7.96 16.98 -0.02
N ASP A 65 9.00 17.74 -0.28
CA ASP A 65 8.94 19.19 -0.51
C ASP A 65 8.34 19.53 -1.88
N LYS A 66 8.23 18.54 -2.75
CA LYS A 66 7.66 18.71 -4.09
C LYS A 66 6.27 18.10 -4.17
N PRO A 67 5.32 18.78 -4.84
CA PRO A 67 4.04 18.19 -5.18
C PRO A 67 4.24 16.84 -5.90
N THR A 68 3.44 15.86 -5.55
CA THR A 68 3.42 14.56 -6.21
C THR A 68 1.98 14.21 -6.58
N THR A 69 1.82 13.46 -7.65
CA THR A 69 0.57 12.84 -8.09
C THR A 69 0.76 11.33 -8.30
N LEU A 70 1.89 10.80 -7.83
CA LEU A 70 2.25 9.40 -8.03
C LEU A 70 1.21 8.46 -7.41
N TYR A 71 0.74 8.78 -6.20
CA TYR A 71 -0.23 7.92 -5.51
C TYR A 71 -1.60 7.98 -6.16
N SER A 72 -2.15 9.16 -6.38
CA SER A 72 -3.48 9.34 -6.96
C SER A 72 -3.54 8.91 -8.42
N GLN A 73 -2.70 9.47 -9.28
CA GLN A 73 -2.71 9.16 -10.70
C GLN A 73 -2.22 7.75 -11.01
N GLY A 74 -1.19 7.27 -10.28
CA GLY A 74 -0.69 5.91 -10.44
C GLY A 74 -1.75 4.87 -10.09
N ASN A 75 -2.41 5.01 -8.93
CA ASN A 75 -3.46 4.06 -8.56
C ASN A 75 -4.74 4.23 -9.39
N ALA A 76 -5.07 5.44 -9.86
CA ALA A 76 -6.15 5.63 -10.83
C ALA A 76 -5.86 4.88 -12.15
N SER A 77 -4.61 4.93 -12.62
CA SER A 77 -4.16 4.18 -13.79
C SER A 77 -4.27 2.67 -13.56
N LEU A 78 -3.83 2.20 -12.39
CA LEU A 78 -3.94 0.79 -11.99
C LEU A 78 -5.39 0.31 -11.93
N LEU A 79 -6.29 1.08 -11.32
CA LEU A 79 -7.70 0.74 -11.21
C LEU A 79 -8.38 0.62 -12.59
N ARG A 80 -8.05 1.52 -13.53
CA ARG A 80 -8.52 1.41 -14.92
C ARG A 80 -8.02 0.15 -15.60
N ALA A 81 -6.74 -0.19 -15.42
CA ALA A 81 -6.16 -1.41 -15.96
C ALA A 81 -6.78 -2.67 -15.34
N MET A 82 -7.02 -2.68 -14.02
CA MET A 82 -7.73 -3.76 -13.32
C MET A 82 -9.14 -3.95 -13.86
N HIS A 83 -9.89 -2.85 -14.04
CA HIS A 83 -11.24 -2.91 -14.62
C HIS A 83 -11.22 -3.52 -16.03
N LYS A 84 -10.29 -3.09 -16.89
CA LYS A 84 -10.12 -3.59 -18.26
C LYS A 84 -9.80 -5.09 -18.28
N MET A 85 -8.98 -5.58 -17.32
CA MET A 85 -8.53 -6.98 -17.24
C MET A 85 -9.44 -7.85 -16.36
N GLY A 86 -10.49 -7.29 -15.75
CA GLY A 86 -11.44 -8.03 -14.93
C GLY A 86 -10.94 -8.38 -13.54
N VAL A 87 -9.83 -7.80 -13.07
CA VAL A 87 -9.29 -8.05 -11.73
C VAL A 87 -10.08 -7.26 -10.69
N LYS A 88 -10.59 -7.95 -9.66
CA LYS A 88 -11.54 -7.37 -8.71
C LYS A 88 -10.94 -7.07 -7.33
N ARG A 89 -9.83 -7.69 -6.96
CA ARG A 89 -9.26 -7.59 -5.61
C ARG A 89 -7.98 -6.78 -5.59
N ALA A 90 -7.87 -5.80 -4.67
CA ALA A 90 -6.62 -5.04 -4.51
C ALA A 90 -6.34 -4.57 -3.09
N PHE A 91 -5.04 -4.51 -2.75
CA PHE A 91 -4.51 -3.80 -1.60
C PHE A 91 -3.74 -2.55 -2.02
N PHE A 92 -3.91 -1.49 -1.23
CA PHE A 92 -3.22 -0.22 -1.43
C PHE A 92 -2.56 0.23 -0.14
N ILE A 93 -1.35 0.77 -0.22
CA ILE A 93 -0.65 1.32 0.93
C ILE A 93 -0.86 2.83 1.00
N SER A 94 -1.32 3.30 2.15
CA SER A 94 -1.49 4.70 2.52
C SER A 94 -0.65 5.03 3.76
N ALA A 95 -1.12 5.88 4.67
CA ALA A 95 -0.42 6.23 5.90
C ALA A 95 -1.41 6.52 7.05
N SER A 96 -1.09 6.08 8.28
CA SER A 96 -1.95 6.28 9.46
C SER A 96 -2.08 7.75 9.85
N ALA A 97 -1.05 8.57 9.60
CA ALA A 97 -1.05 9.99 9.96
C ALA A 97 -1.87 10.89 9.01
N LEU A 98 -2.56 10.32 8.02
CA LEU A 98 -3.56 11.06 7.23
C LEU A 98 -4.67 11.60 8.13
N ASP A 99 -5.19 10.78 9.04
CA ASP A 99 -6.18 11.17 10.01
C ASP A 99 -5.57 11.14 11.42
N ILE A 100 -5.88 12.15 12.22
CA ILE A 100 -5.39 12.23 13.59
C ILE A 100 -6.31 11.40 14.48
N SER A 101 -5.82 10.25 14.93
CA SER A 101 -6.56 9.37 15.82
C SER A 101 -7.01 10.10 17.11
N PRO A 102 -8.29 10.02 17.47
CA PRO A 102 -8.78 10.55 18.75
C PRO A 102 -8.19 9.83 19.96
N LEU A 103 -7.65 8.62 19.75
CA LEU A 103 -7.08 7.77 20.80
C LEU A 103 -5.62 8.10 21.13
N GLN A 104 -4.96 8.99 20.36
CA GLN A 104 -3.59 9.40 20.63
C GLN A 104 -3.51 10.43 21.76
N PRO A 105 -2.40 10.45 22.53
CA PRO A 105 -2.12 11.50 23.50
C PRO A 105 -2.08 12.90 22.85
N PHE A 106 -2.46 13.92 23.61
CA PHE A 106 -2.59 15.28 23.11
C PHE A 106 -1.32 15.82 22.44
N PHE A 107 -0.15 15.58 23.03
CA PHE A 107 1.13 16.01 22.46
C PHE A 107 1.46 15.29 21.15
N VAL A 108 1.09 14.00 21.00
CA VAL A 108 1.27 13.26 19.75
C VAL A 108 0.39 13.86 18.65
N LYS A 109 -0.86 14.22 18.97
CA LYS A 109 -1.77 14.92 18.03
C LYS A 109 -1.17 16.25 17.55
N LEU A 110 -0.58 17.02 18.48
CA LEU A 110 0.09 18.30 18.13
C LEU A 110 1.26 18.05 17.17
N VAL A 111 2.16 17.14 17.51
CA VAL A 111 3.31 16.80 16.66
C VAL A 111 2.85 16.29 15.29
N THR A 112 1.86 15.40 15.25
CA THR A 112 1.32 14.89 13.98
C THR A 112 0.76 16.03 13.13
N ARG A 113 -0.06 16.93 13.70
CA ARG A 113 -0.72 18.03 12.99
C ARG A 113 0.27 19.09 12.51
N TYR A 114 1.12 19.57 13.41
CA TYR A 114 1.93 20.76 13.14
C TYR A 114 3.31 20.45 12.56
N VAL A 115 3.81 19.25 12.76
CA VAL A 115 5.13 18.83 12.25
C VAL A 115 4.97 17.84 11.10
N ILE A 116 4.41 16.67 11.35
CA ILE A 116 4.40 15.58 10.36
C ILE A 116 3.51 15.92 9.16
N GLN A 117 2.25 16.34 9.39
CA GLN A 117 1.34 16.69 8.30
C GLN A 117 1.79 17.93 7.52
N LYS A 118 2.47 18.86 8.17
CA LYS A 118 3.02 20.06 7.50
C LYS A 118 4.24 19.70 6.66
N LEU A 119 5.15 18.88 7.20
CA LEU A 119 6.35 18.44 6.49
C LEU A 119 6.03 17.58 5.27
N LEU A 120 5.03 16.70 5.39
CA LEU A 120 4.63 15.73 4.36
C LEU A 120 3.35 16.17 3.62
N ARG A 121 2.99 17.45 3.66
CA ARG A 121 1.71 17.97 3.15
C ARG A 121 1.38 17.53 1.73
N HIS A 122 2.35 17.58 0.82
CA HIS A 122 2.16 17.23 -0.58
C HIS A 122 1.87 15.73 -0.76
N MET A 123 2.62 14.89 -0.06
CA MET A 123 2.38 13.45 -0.04
C MET A 123 1.01 13.11 0.54
N TYR A 124 0.63 13.73 1.66
CA TYR A 124 -0.68 13.47 2.29
C TYR A 124 -1.86 14.00 1.48
N THR A 125 -1.68 15.11 0.75
CA THR A 125 -2.70 15.59 -0.19
C THR A 125 -2.93 14.57 -1.29
N ASP A 126 -1.86 14.04 -1.88
CA ASP A 126 -1.93 13.02 -2.93
C ASP A 126 -2.49 11.69 -2.42
N LEU A 127 -2.11 11.26 -1.19
CA LEU A 127 -2.67 10.06 -0.56
C LEU A 127 -4.17 10.19 -0.25
N ARG A 128 -4.66 11.37 0.16
CA ARG A 128 -6.11 11.60 0.35
C ARG A 128 -6.87 11.49 -0.96
N GLU A 129 -6.33 12.07 -2.02
CA GLU A 129 -6.93 11.95 -3.35
C GLU A 129 -6.91 10.50 -3.85
N MET A 130 -5.81 9.79 -3.63
CA MET A 130 -5.72 8.35 -3.90
C MET A 130 -6.80 7.56 -3.17
N GLU A 131 -6.96 7.76 -1.86
CA GLU A 131 -7.96 7.02 -1.08
C GLU A 131 -9.39 7.32 -1.54
N LYS A 132 -9.67 8.57 -1.95
CA LYS A 132 -10.96 8.94 -2.53
C LYS A 132 -11.23 8.17 -3.82
N ILE A 133 -10.27 8.18 -4.75
CA ILE A 133 -10.37 7.45 -6.03
C ILE A 133 -10.58 5.95 -5.80
N ILE A 134 -9.85 5.35 -4.83
CA ILE A 134 -9.99 3.93 -4.50
C ILE A 134 -11.40 3.63 -3.97
N ARG A 135 -11.92 4.44 -3.05
CA ARG A 135 -13.27 4.26 -2.45
C ARG A 135 -14.40 4.39 -3.47
N GLU A 136 -14.21 5.20 -4.50
CA GLU A 136 -15.15 5.39 -5.59
C GLU A 136 -15.05 4.30 -6.67
N SER A 137 -14.07 3.40 -6.58
CA SER A 137 -13.85 2.33 -7.54
C SER A 137 -14.76 1.11 -7.28
N ALA A 138 -14.95 0.29 -8.31
CA ALA A 138 -15.75 -0.94 -8.23
C ALA A 138 -14.95 -2.18 -7.82
N VAL A 139 -13.70 -2.01 -7.35
CA VAL A 139 -12.88 -3.15 -6.91
C VAL A 139 -13.10 -3.45 -5.42
N GLN A 140 -12.88 -4.68 -5.03
CA GLN A 140 -12.83 -5.12 -3.63
C GLN A 140 -11.50 -4.65 -3.02
N TRP A 141 -11.42 -3.37 -2.66
CA TRP A 141 -10.20 -2.74 -2.18
C TRP A 141 -9.99 -2.95 -0.68
N THR A 142 -8.71 -2.93 -0.27
CA THR A 142 -8.30 -2.73 1.12
C THR A 142 -7.20 -1.67 1.14
N ILE A 143 -7.37 -0.64 1.95
CA ILE A 143 -6.37 0.40 2.16
C ILE A 143 -5.66 0.12 3.48
N ILE A 144 -4.36 -0.13 3.42
CA ILE A 144 -3.54 -0.30 4.62
C ILE A 144 -2.93 1.05 4.99
N ARG A 145 -3.12 1.48 6.21
CA ARG A 145 -2.56 2.70 6.79
C ARG A 145 -1.50 2.35 7.85
N PRO A 146 -0.28 2.01 7.46
CA PRO A 146 0.79 1.76 8.40
C PRO A 146 1.27 3.06 9.05
N PRO A 147 1.77 3.00 10.30
CA PRO A 147 2.51 4.10 10.92
C PRO A 147 3.96 4.15 10.39
N GLN A 148 4.90 4.58 11.21
CA GLN A 148 6.31 4.53 10.83
C GLN A 148 6.75 3.12 10.44
N LEU A 149 7.18 2.96 9.19
CA LEU A 149 7.70 1.69 8.67
C LEU A 149 9.17 1.49 9.05
N THR A 150 9.50 0.30 9.53
CA THR A 150 10.87 -0.12 9.87
C THR A 150 11.32 -1.30 9.00
N ASP A 151 12.62 -1.60 8.99
CA ASP A 151 13.20 -2.72 8.25
C ASP A 151 13.43 -3.96 9.15
N GLY A 152 12.60 -4.14 10.17
CA GLY A 152 12.62 -5.32 11.04
C GLY A 152 12.13 -6.60 10.35
N PRO A 153 12.38 -7.77 10.97
CA PRO A 153 11.90 -9.06 10.46
C PRO A 153 10.36 -9.15 10.48
N SER A 154 9.81 -10.17 9.82
CA SER A 154 8.41 -10.56 10.01
C SER A 154 8.27 -11.30 11.32
N THR A 155 7.41 -10.81 12.20
CA THR A 155 7.15 -11.42 13.51
C THR A 155 5.80 -12.12 13.56
N GLY A 156 4.84 -11.70 12.73
CA GLY A 156 3.44 -12.10 12.82
C GLY A 156 2.72 -11.58 14.10
N LEU A 157 3.43 -10.84 14.96
CA LEU A 157 2.94 -10.34 16.24
C LEU A 157 2.62 -8.85 16.14
N TYR A 158 1.49 -8.53 15.57
CA TYR A 158 0.98 -7.16 15.41
C TYR A 158 -0.52 -7.11 15.72
N ARG A 159 -1.01 -5.91 15.94
CA ARG A 159 -2.43 -5.63 16.11
C ARG A 159 -2.95 -4.92 14.86
N PHE A 160 -4.21 -5.09 14.56
CA PHE A 160 -4.85 -4.34 13.49
C PHE A 160 -6.29 -3.95 13.86
N ARG A 161 -6.82 -2.98 13.15
CA ARG A 161 -8.22 -2.58 13.23
C ARG A 161 -8.73 -2.17 11.87
N ILE A 162 -9.87 -2.75 11.50
CA ILE A 162 -10.59 -2.42 10.26
C ILE A 162 -11.58 -1.30 10.56
N ASN A 163 -11.63 -0.29 9.71
CA ASN A 163 -12.54 0.86 9.76
C ASN A 163 -12.55 1.57 11.12
N GLY A 164 -11.38 1.73 11.72
CA GLY A 164 -11.24 2.42 12.99
C GLY A 164 -9.80 2.73 13.33
N PHE A 165 -9.59 3.47 14.44
CA PHE A 165 -8.27 3.84 14.93
C PHE A 165 -7.70 2.77 15.85
N LEU A 166 -6.43 2.45 15.66
CA LEU A 166 -5.67 1.54 16.50
C LEU A 166 -4.93 2.35 17.60
N PRO A 167 -5.13 2.06 18.90
CA PRO A 167 -4.36 2.70 19.95
C PRO A 167 -2.87 2.42 19.82
N ASN A 168 -2.03 3.42 20.13
CA ASN A 168 -0.56 3.31 20.07
C ASN A 168 -0.03 2.83 18.71
N CYS A 169 -0.65 3.29 17.62
CA CYS A 169 -0.24 2.99 16.25
C CYS A 169 1.02 3.82 15.91
N LEU A 170 2.22 3.34 16.30
CA LEU A 170 3.46 4.11 16.20
C LEU A 170 4.44 3.57 15.17
N ARG A 171 4.62 2.25 15.10
CA ARG A 171 5.58 1.61 14.19
C ARG A 171 5.19 0.18 13.85
N ILE A 172 5.68 -0.28 12.67
CA ILE A 172 5.58 -1.67 12.23
C ILE A 172 6.69 -1.96 11.23
N SER A 173 7.13 -3.20 11.10
CA SER A 173 8.06 -3.58 10.04
C SER A 173 7.35 -3.67 8.69
N ARG A 174 8.07 -3.37 7.60
CA ARG A 174 7.58 -3.62 6.23
C ARG A 174 7.28 -5.09 6.01
N ALA A 175 8.00 -5.97 6.70
CA ALA A 175 7.79 -7.41 6.63
C ALA A 175 6.45 -7.82 7.28
N ASP A 176 6.07 -7.21 8.41
CA ASP A 176 4.78 -7.51 9.04
C ASP A 176 3.59 -6.89 8.31
N VAL A 177 3.76 -5.72 7.68
CA VAL A 177 2.74 -5.20 6.76
C VAL A 177 2.53 -6.16 5.58
N ALA A 178 3.63 -6.67 5.02
CA ALA A 178 3.58 -7.67 3.96
C ALA A 178 2.91 -8.97 4.41
N HIS A 179 3.22 -9.44 5.63
CA HIS A 179 2.59 -10.61 6.24
C HIS A 179 1.08 -10.42 6.40
N PHE A 180 0.63 -9.25 6.92
CA PHE A 180 -0.79 -8.92 7.02
C PHE A 180 -1.48 -9.01 5.66
N MET A 181 -0.92 -8.35 4.64
CA MET A 181 -1.52 -8.33 3.30
C MET A 181 -1.64 -9.73 2.69
N MET A 182 -0.62 -10.58 2.87
CA MET A 182 -0.65 -11.95 2.35
C MET A 182 -1.66 -12.82 3.11
N HIS A 183 -1.73 -12.66 4.43
CA HIS A 183 -2.64 -13.45 5.27
C HIS A 183 -4.11 -13.12 4.99
N HIS A 184 -4.41 -11.85 4.66
CA HIS A 184 -5.76 -11.37 4.40
C HIS A 184 -6.04 -11.10 2.91
N LEU A 185 -5.24 -11.69 1.98
CA LEU A 185 -5.33 -11.36 0.56
C LEU A 185 -6.74 -11.56 0.01
N LEU A 186 -7.37 -12.67 0.35
CA LEU A 186 -8.71 -13.04 -0.10
C LEU A 186 -9.73 -13.07 1.07
N ASP A 187 -9.45 -12.39 2.17
CA ASP A 187 -10.33 -12.31 3.32
C ASP A 187 -11.41 -11.24 3.13
N PRO A 188 -12.70 -11.65 3.00
CA PRO A 188 -13.81 -10.73 2.75
C PRO A 188 -14.01 -9.69 3.87
N GLU A 189 -13.59 -9.96 5.11
CA GLU A 189 -13.72 -9.02 6.21
C GLU A 189 -12.91 -7.72 5.99
N THR A 190 -11.89 -7.79 5.13
CA THR A 190 -11.06 -6.65 4.77
C THR A 190 -11.53 -5.87 3.54
N TYR A 191 -12.57 -6.37 2.83
CA TYR A 191 -13.06 -5.73 1.61
C TYR A 191 -13.71 -4.39 1.93
N GLU A 192 -13.44 -3.40 1.09
CA GLU A 192 -13.86 -2.00 1.26
C GLU A 192 -13.48 -1.45 2.65
N GLY A 193 -12.39 -1.98 3.19
CA GLY A 193 -11.88 -1.67 4.53
C GLY A 193 -10.61 -0.82 4.51
N VAL A 194 -10.55 0.12 5.47
CA VAL A 194 -9.32 0.83 5.84
C VAL A 194 -8.76 0.18 7.08
N VAL A 195 -7.51 -0.28 7.00
CA VAL A 195 -6.89 -1.05 8.08
C VAL A 195 -5.68 -0.29 8.63
N GLU A 196 -5.73 0.01 9.92
CA GLU A 196 -4.53 0.37 10.68
C GLU A 196 -3.87 -0.89 11.23
N VAL A 197 -2.54 -0.99 11.12
CA VAL A 197 -1.74 -2.12 11.57
C VAL A 197 -0.48 -1.63 12.26
N ALA A 198 -0.18 -2.12 13.48
CA ALA A 198 0.97 -1.71 14.29
C ALA A 198 1.33 -2.74 15.37
N TYR A 199 2.50 -2.57 15.97
CA TYR A 199 2.87 -3.31 17.19
C TYR A 199 2.12 -2.82 18.41
#